data_93b127e242f630d4257a654b079bcc61
#
_entry.id   93b127e242f630d4257a654b079bcc61
#
_cell.length_a   1.000
_cell.length_b   1.000
_cell.length_c   1.000
_cell.angle_alpha   90.00
_cell.angle_beta   90.00
_cell.angle_gamma   90.00
#
_symmetry.space_group_name_H-M   'P 1'
#
loop_
_entity.id
_entity.type
_entity.pdbx_description
1 polymer ?
#
loop_
_entity_poly.entity_id
_entity_poly.type
_entity_poly.pdbx_seq_one_letter_code
_entity_poly.pdbx_strand_id
1 'polypeptide(L)'
;MSAATDPRAPYGRRVPAPRSDRALRRALFAVTVTEGVDLVPGDDGVVLPGRPDVLVTWEHCRAALAQLPATHPVAPEVLARWLRLRRWVADMPDLLLADGARVVGLPVDHVLHPGLGWVVERVHGDALDLGLAIRGLDPADRERLVLVPPSLWEAAGSDPLRWWRVAMARLEEMGALAVTRLRRDPDAPLRPMGDADAVTLLGSRALRAALAAAEGGMAAVAVPMRRRGWLHLSMLDPAFAPAAAEATEAVERGFARPLLVTADEVALAGGGAWTREAVLDGRLPAGDLAPVGRHRG
;
A
#
# COMPACT_ATOMS: atom_id res chain seq x y z
N MET A 1 9.76 52.09 -46.84
CA MET A 1 8.35 51.80 -46.46
C MET A 1 8.41 50.93 -45.18
N SER A 2 8.20 51.59 -44.06
CA SER A 2 8.32 51.00 -42.74
C SER A 2 6.91 50.62 -42.29
N ALA A 3 6.67 49.32 -42.03
CA ALA A 3 5.40 48.84 -41.54
C ALA A 3 5.34 49.02 -40.01
N ALA A 4 4.47 49.88 -39.57
CA ALA A 4 4.15 50.13 -38.16
C ALA A 4 3.43 48.93 -37.57
N THR A 5 3.97 48.34 -36.51
CA THR A 5 3.37 47.26 -35.74
C THR A 5 2.29 47.88 -34.82
N ASP A 6 1.02 47.43 -34.95
CA ASP A 6 -0.12 47.86 -34.17
C ASP A 6 -0.01 47.27 -32.72
N PRO A 7 0.00 48.09 -31.66
CA PRO A 7 0.15 47.61 -30.24
C PRO A 7 -1.17 47.25 -29.57
N ARG A 8 -2.24 46.96 -30.31
CA ARG A 8 -3.55 46.57 -29.71
C ARG A 8 -3.96 45.15 -29.99
N ALA A 9 -3.12 44.18 -29.58
CA ALA A 9 -3.62 42.82 -29.41
C ALA A 9 -4.58 42.76 -28.21
N PRO A 10 -5.84 42.31 -28.39
CA PRO A 10 -6.75 42.22 -27.26
C PRO A 10 -6.26 41.20 -26.24
N TYR A 11 -6.07 41.63 -25.00
CA TYR A 11 -5.85 40.76 -23.87
C TYR A 11 -6.88 39.62 -23.90
N GLY A 12 -6.45 38.42 -24.24
CA GLY A 12 -7.29 37.24 -24.26
C GLY A 12 -8.00 37.10 -22.92
N ARG A 13 -9.32 37.08 -22.93
CA ARG A 13 -10.15 36.79 -21.76
C ARG A 13 -9.65 35.47 -21.15
N ARG A 14 -8.91 35.57 -20.02
CA ARG A 14 -8.62 34.38 -19.21
C ARG A 14 -9.96 33.75 -18.83
N VAL A 15 -10.24 32.60 -19.41
CA VAL A 15 -11.37 31.77 -18.98
C VAL A 15 -11.16 31.48 -17.50
N PRO A 16 -12.12 31.82 -16.61
CA PRO A 16 -11.96 31.52 -15.19
C PRO A 16 -11.81 30.02 -15.00
N ALA A 17 -10.74 29.60 -14.34
CA ALA A 17 -10.52 28.19 -13.99
C ALA A 17 -11.76 27.63 -13.27
N PRO A 18 -12.19 26.39 -13.56
CA PRO A 18 -13.32 25.76 -12.91
C PRO A 18 -13.19 25.83 -11.38
N ARG A 19 -14.32 25.86 -10.67
CA ARG A 19 -14.32 26.04 -9.19
C ARG A 19 -13.46 25.01 -8.45
N SER A 20 -13.35 23.80 -8.98
CA SER A 20 -12.49 22.74 -8.48
C SER A 20 -11.01 23.12 -8.46
N ASP A 21 -10.54 23.86 -9.46
CA ASP A 21 -9.14 24.27 -9.56
C ASP A 21 -8.78 25.38 -8.54
N ARG A 22 -9.74 26.21 -8.14
CA ARG A 22 -9.49 27.20 -7.09
C ARG A 22 -9.27 26.57 -5.73
N ALA A 23 -10.03 25.52 -5.39
CA ALA A 23 -9.88 24.81 -4.12
C ALA A 23 -8.52 24.09 -4.08
N LEU A 24 -8.15 23.44 -5.18
CA LEU A 24 -6.86 22.77 -5.32
C LEU A 24 -5.68 23.75 -5.20
N ARG A 25 -5.76 24.89 -5.87
CA ARG A 25 -4.73 25.95 -5.77
C ARG A 25 -4.60 26.48 -4.35
N ARG A 26 -5.71 26.65 -3.61
CA ARG A 26 -5.69 27.06 -2.21
C ARG A 26 -5.04 26.00 -1.31
N ALA A 27 -5.36 24.71 -1.52
CA ALA A 27 -4.76 23.62 -0.78
C ALA A 27 -3.24 23.58 -1.02
N LEU A 28 -2.78 23.74 -2.27
CA LEU A 28 -1.36 23.80 -2.60
C LEU A 28 -0.68 25.05 -2.02
N PHE A 29 -1.33 26.20 -2.03
CA PHE A 29 -0.79 27.39 -1.38
C PHE A 29 -0.63 27.17 0.14
N ALA A 30 -1.57 26.51 0.79
CA ALA A 30 -1.43 26.14 2.20
C ALA A 30 -0.21 25.23 2.43
N VAL A 31 0.09 24.30 1.52
CA VAL A 31 1.30 23.45 1.60
C VAL A 31 2.58 24.28 1.64
N THR A 32 2.72 25.29 0.77
CA THR A 32 3.92 26.15 0.79
C THR A 32 4.09 26.88 2.10
N VAL A 33 2.99 27.34 2.69
CA VAL A 33 3.02 28.15 3.93
C VAL A 33 3.27 27.27 5.16
N THR A 34 2.65 26.08 5.24
CA THR A 34 2.66 25.23 6.44
C THR A 34 3.80 24.22 6.45
N GLU A 35 4.19 23.72 5.29
CA GLU A 35 5.14 22.60 5.16
C GLU A 35 6.50 23.00 4.59
N GLY A 36 6.67 24.28 4.21
CA GLY A 36 7.92 24.76 3.66
C GLY A 36 8.35 24.09 2.35
N VAL A 37 7.38 23.59 1.56
CA VAL A 37 7.64 23.03 0.23
C VAL A 37 7.59 24.16 -0.78
N ASP A 38 8.73 24.47 -1.40
CA ASP A 38 8.78 25.47 -2.47
C ASP A 38 8.02 25.02 -3.70
N LEU A 39 7.09 25.86 -4.17
CA LEU A 39 6.29 25.63 -5.33
C LEU A 39 6.29 26.88 -6.23
N VAL A 40 6.49 26.72 -7.52
CA VAL A 40 6.30 27.76 -8.51
C VAL A 40 5.02 27.49 -9.29
N PRO A 41 3.96 28.30 -9.14
CA PRO A 41 2.70 28.09 -9.87
C PRO A 41 2.89 28.34 -11.37
N GLY A 42 2.29 27.45 -12.18
CA GLY A 42 2.20 27.58 -13.63
C GLY A 42 0.76 27.42 -14.12
N ASP A 43 0.54 27.55 -15.41
CA ASP A 43 -0.79 27.39 -16.02
C ASP A 43 -1.23 25.92 -15.97
N ASP A 44 -0.34 24.97 -16.24
CA ASP A 44 -0.63 23.54 -16.33
C ASP A 44 -0.44 22.78 -15.01
N GLY A 45 0.13 23.43 -13.98
CA GLY A 45 0.45 22.77 -12.72
C GLY A 45 1.34 23.62 -11.83
N VAL A 46 2.17 22.95 -11.04
CA VAL A 46 3.18 23.57 -10.19
C VAL A 46 4.54 22.96 -10.51
N VAL A 47 5.59 23.76 -10.41
CA VAL A 47 6.98 23.29 -10.50
C VAL A 47 7.54 23.15 -9.10
N LEU A 48 8.11 22.00 -8.80
CA LEU A 48 8.96 21.76 -7.64
C LEU A 48 10.38 22.14 -8.02
N PRO A 49 10.94 23.24 -7.50
CA PRO A 49 12.30 23.64 -7.81
C PRO A 49 13.31 22.59 -7.36
N GLY A 50 14.39 22.42 -8.14
CA GLY A 50 15.47 21.51 -7.78
C GLY A 50 16.39 21.18 -8.96
N ARG A 51 17.05 20.03 -8.88
CA ARG A 51 17.92 19.53 -9.96
C ARG A 51 17.62 18.05 -10.24
N PRO A 52 16.80 17.74 -11.23
CA PRO A 52 16.07 18.64 -12.14
C PRO A 52 14.85 19.30 -11.48
N ASP A 53 14.31 20.36 -12.10
CA ASP A 53 12.98 20.89 -11.78
C ASP A 53 11.91 19.86 -12.16
N VAL A 54 10.86 19.72 -11.34
CA VAL A 54 9.81 18.72 -11.54
C VAL A 54 8.47 19.40 -11.75
N LEU A 55 7.92 19.27 -12.94
CA LEU A 55 6.54 19.70 -13.22
C LEU A 55 5.55 18.68 -12.63
N VAL A 56 4.63 19.18 -11.83
CA VAL A 56 3.48 18.43 -11.31
C VAL A 56 2.22 19.06 -11.86
N THR A 57 1.50 18.36 -12.73
CA THR A 57 0.30 18.88 -13.36
C THR A 57 -0.88 18.95 -12.37
N TRP A 58 -1.91 19.75 -12.68
CA TRP A 58 -3.14 19.76 -11.88
C TRP A 58 -3.84 18.41 -11.83
N GLU A 59 -3.66 17.59 -12.87
CA GLU A 59 -4.16 16.23 -12.92
C GLU A 59 -3.43 15.33 -11.91
N HIS A 60 -2.11 15.40 -11.85
CA HIS A 60 -1.33 14.68 -10.82
C HIS A 60 -1.74 15.08 -9.40
N CYS A 61 -1.98 16.38 -9.16
CA CYS A 61 -2.45 16.84 -7.85
C CYS A 61 -3.85 16.28 -7.49
N ARG A 62 -4.75 16.18 -8.48
CA ARG A 62 -6.06 15.54 -8.27
C ARG A 62 -5.93 14.05 -8.01
N ALA A 63 -5.09 13.35 -8.79
CA ALA A 63 -4.82 11.92 -8.59
C ALA A 63 -4.21 11.64 -7.21
N ALA A 64 -3.34 12.53 -6.72
CA ALA A 64 -2.76 12.44 -5.37
C ALA A 64 -3.81 12.49 -4.26
N LEU A 65 -4.87 13.27 -4.44
CA LEU A 65 -6.00 13.34 -3.51
C LEU A 65 -6.94 12.14 -3.61
N ALA A 66 -6.86 11.35 -4.70
CA ALA A 66 -7.78 10.26 -4.98
C ALA A 66 -9.26 10.73 -4.91
N GLN A 67 -10.01 10.19 -3.95
CA GLN A 67 -11.42 10.57 -3.74
C GLN A 67 -11.61 11.73 -2.74
N LEU A 68 -10.52 12.25 -2.16
CA LEU A 68 -10.58 13.31 -1.16
C LEU A 68 -10.87 14.66 -1.84
N PRO A 69 -11.92 15.40 -1.48
CA PRO A 69 -12.17 16.74 -2.01
C PRO A 69 -11.02 17.69 -1.65
N ALA A 70 -10.60 18.55 -2.59
CA ALA A 70 -9.57 19.55 -2.34
C ALA A 70 -9.94 20.60 -1.26
N THR A 71 -11.22 20.67 -0.88
CA THR A 71 -11.73 21.50 0.23
C THR A 71 -11.64 20.81 1.58
N HIS A 72 -11.29 19.54 1.63
CA HIS A 72 -11.19 18.79 2.88
C HIS A 72 -10.02 19.32 3.73
N PRO A 73 -10.15 19.45 5.06
CA PRO A 73 -9.10 19.99 5.93
C PRO A 73 -7.75 19.27 5.82
N VAL A 74 -7.77 17.96 5.53
CA VAL A 74 -6.57 17.12 5.41
C VAL A 74 -5.93 17.19 4.01
N ALA A 75 -6.60 17.79 3.02
CA ALA A 75 -6.08 17.83 1.65
C ALA A 75 -4.67 18.47 1.52
N PRO A 76 -4.34 19.58 2.22
CA PRO A 76 -2.98 20.12 2.18
C PRO A 76 -1.92 19.15 2.68
N GLU A 77 -2.18 18.40 3.75
CA GLU A 77 -1.25 17.41 4.31
C GLU A 77 -0.99 16.26 3.33
N VAL A 78 -2.06 15.73 2.71
CA VAL A 78 -1.96 14.67 1.69
C VAL A 78 -1.13 15.15 0.49
N LEU A 79 -1.39 16.37 0.02
CA LEU A 79 -0.63 16.97 -1.08
C LEU A 79 0.82 17.22 -0.71
N ALA A 80 1.08 17.74 0.50
CA ALA A 80 2.44 17.99 0.98
C ALA A 80 3.26 16.70 1.01
N ARG A 81 2.70 15.64 1.57
CA ARG A 81 3.33 14.32 1.59
C ARG A 81 3.62 13.81 0.17
N TRP A 82 2.63 13.90 -0.71
CA TRP A 82 2.77 13.43 -2.10
C TRP A 82 3.83 14.23 -2.87
N LEU A 83 3.86 15.56 -2.73
CA LEU A 83 4.85 16.43 -3.38
C LEU A 83 6.27 16.14 -2.87
N ARG A 84 6.47 15.94 -1.57
CA ARG A 84 7.75 15.50 -1.01
C ARG A 84 8.21 14.18 -1.61
N LEU A 85 7.33 13.18 -1.64
CA LEU A 85 7.63 11.89 -2.26
C LEU A 85 7.98 12.05 -3.74
N ARG A 86 7.23 12.87 -4.47
CA ARG A 86 7.51 13.15 -5.88
C ARG A 86 8.88 13.77 -6.08
N ARG A 87 9.28 14.67 -5.17
CA ARG A 87 10.61 15.27 -5.17
C ARG A 87 11.68 14.22 -4.91
N TRP A 88 11.54 13.42 -3.87
CA TRP A 88 12.50 12.37 -3.53
C TRP A 88 12.69 11.35 -4.65
N VAL A 89 11.59 10.96 -5.31
CA VAL A 89 11.67 10.07 -6.48
C VAL A 89 12.44 10.72 -7.63
N ALA A 90 12.26 12.02 -7.88
CA ALA A 90 12.99 12.73 -8.93
C ALA A 90 14.49 12.88 -8.64
N ASP A 91 14.86 12.93 -7.36
CA ASP A 91 16.26 13.05 -6.93
C ASP A 91 16.99 11.71 -6.89
N MET A 92 16.26 10.58 -6.95
CA MET A 92 16.82 9.25 -6.86
C MET A 92 17.00 8.61 -8.26
N PRO A 93 18.18 8.07 -8.61
CA PRO A 93 18.37 7.32 -9.84
C PRO A 93 17.43 6.11 -9.95
N ASP A 94 16.92 5.85 -11.14
CA ASP A 94 16.02 4.71 -11.44
C ASP A 94 16.55 3.36 -10.92
N LEU A 95 17.85 3.15 -11.02
CA LEU A 95 18.49 1.92 -10.54
C LEU A 95 18.34 1.75 -9.04
N LEU A 96 18.51 2.83 -8.27
CA LEU A 96 18.34 2.81 -6.82
C LEU A 96 16.86 2.69 -6.42
N LEU A 97 15.95 3.30 -7.17
CA LEU A 97 14.51 3.10 -6.98
C LEU A 97 14.12 1.63 -7.17
N ALA A 98 14.60 1.01 -8.25
CA ALA A 98 14.36 -0.40 -8.52
C ALA A 98 15.01 -1.31 -7.45
N ASP A 99 16.22 -0.96 -7.01
CA ASP A 99 16.88 -1.72 -5.93
C ASP A 99 16.18 -1.55 -4.59
N GLY A 100 15.68 -0.38 -4.27
CA GLY A 100 14.90 -0.09 -3.06
C GLY A 100 13.46 -0.60 -3.06
N ALA A 101 12.91 -0.98 -4.24
CA ALA A 101 11.50 -1.35 -4.38
C ALA A 101 11.14 -2.63 -3.59
N ARG A 102 10.11 -2.54 -2.76
CA ARG A 102 9.58 -3.63 -1.92
C ARG A 102 8.07 -3.64 -1.96
N VAL A 103 7.48 -4.82 -1.89
CA VAL A 103 6.06 -4.95 -1.57
C VAL A 103 5.89 -4.83 -0.06
N VAL A 104 4.88 -4.12 0.35
CA VAL A 104 4.40 -4.11 1.73
C VAL A 104 2.95 -4.59 1.72
N GLY A 105 2.66 -5.57 2.58
CA GLY A 105 1.31 -6.03 2.85
C GLY A 105 0.78 -5.40 4.13
N LEU A 106 -0.45 -4.90 4.09
CA LEU A 106 -1.15 -4.37 5.26
C LEU A 106 -2.57 -4.91 5.32
N PRO A 107 -3.08 -5.25 6.54
CA PRO A 107 -4.51 -5.41 6.71
C PRO A 107 -5.26 -4.16 6.25
N VAL A 108 -6.45 -4.32 5.69
CA VAL A 108 -7.24 -3.21 5.11
C VAL A 108 -7.56 -2.12 6.15
N ASP A 109 -7.68 -2.49 7.42
CA ASP A 109 -7.98 -1.61 8.56
C ASP A 109 -6.73 -1.21 9.37
N HIS A 110 -5.51 -1.47 8.85
CA HIS A 110 -4.29 -1.19 9.57
C HIS A 110 -4.04 0.31 9.76
N VAL A 111 -3.54 0.71 10.94
CA VAL A 111 -3.29 2.14 11.28
C VAL A 111 -2.28 2.84 10.36
N LEU A 112 -1.34 2.10 9.77
CA LEU A 112 -0.39 2.62 8.80
C LEU A 112 -0.92 2.60 7.36
N HIS A 113 -2.16 2.12 7.13
CA HIS A 113 -2.71 2.01 5.78
C HIS A 113 -2.95 3.41 5.19
N PRO A 114 -2.28 3.78 4.09
CA PRO A 114 -2.35 5.15 3.57
C PRO A 114 -3.65 5.47 2.82
N GLY A 115 -4.57 4.50 2.74
CA GLY A 115 -5.81 4.60 1.99
C GLY A 115 -5.74 3.89 0.62
N LEU A 116 -6.89 3.81 -0.05
CA LEU A 116 -7.05 3.09 -1.32
C LEU A 116 -6.11 3.59 -2.44
N GLY A 117 -5.74 4.86 -2.42
CA GLY A 117 -4.82 5.44 -3.40
C GLY A 117 -3.38 4.90 -3.35
N TRP A 118 -3.03 4.10 -2.33
CA TRP A 118 -1.74 3.41 -2.22
C TRP A 118 -1.79 1.97 -2.74
N VAL A 119 -2.97 1.34 -2.71
CA VAL A 119 -3.14 -0.07 -3.05
C VAL A 119 -2.83 -0.29 -4.53
N VAL A 120 -1.93 -1.23 -4.83
CA VAL A 120 -1.63 -1.69 -6.19
C VAL A 120 -2.41 -2.96 -6.49
N GLU A 121 -2.47 -3.86 -5.52
CA GLU A 121 -3.17 -5.12 -5.61
C GLU A 121 -3.89 -5.42 -4.30
N ARG A 122 -5.15 -5.83 -4.38
CA ARG A 122 -5.87 -6.43 -3.27
C ARG A 122 -5.92 -7.92 -3.47
N VAL A 123 -5.42 -8.67 -2.49
CA VAL A 123 -5.51 -10.13 -2.50
C VAL A 123 -6.98 -10.54 -2.36
N HIS A 124 -7.43 -11.51 -3.15
CA HIS A 124 -8.81 -12.03 -3.04
C HIS A 124 -9.14 -12.41 -1.59
N GLY A 125 -10.38 -12.15 -1.16
CA GLY A 125 -10.81 -12.32 0.23
C GLY A 125 -10.79 -11.02 1.04
N ASP A 126 -10.39 -9.90 0.42
CA ASP A 126 -10.51 -8.52 0.91
C ASP A 126 -9.88 -8.24 2.29
N ALA A 127 -8.97 -9.09 2.77
CA ALA A 127 -8.31 -8.91 4.05
C ALA A 127 -6.95 -8.20 3.94
N LEU A 128 -6.25 -8.38 2.81
CA LEU A 128 -4.87 -7.96 2.61
C LEU A 128 -4.72 -7.07 1.39
N ASP A 129 -4.24 -5.85 1.61
CA ASP A 129 -3.82 -4.92 0.56
C ASP A 129 -2.30 -4.95 0.39
N LEU A 130 -1.86 -4.99 -0.87
CA LEU A 130 -0.46 -4.94 -1.25
C LEU A 130 -0.18 -3.62 -1.96
N GLY A 131 0.90 -2.97 -1.56
CA GLY A 131 1.35 -1.74 -2.18
C GLY A 131 2.87 -1.65 -2.25
N LEU A 132 3.36 -0.66 -3.00
CA LEU A 132 4.78 -0.41 -3.15
C LEU A 132 5.32 0.42 -1.98
N ALA A 133 6.49 0.04 -1.51
CA ALA A 133 7.36 0.88 -0.71
C ALA A 133 8.76 0.92 -1.33
N ILE A 134 9.49 2.00 -1.06
CA ILE A 134 10.88 2.14 -1.50
C ILE A 134 11.76 2.36 -0.28
N ARG A 135 12.75 1.49 -0.10
CA ARG A 135 13.80 1.64 0.89
C ARG A 135 14.83 2.66 0.41
N GLY A 136 15.34 3.49 1.29
CA GLY A 136 16.33 4.50 0.94
C GLY A 136 15.75 5.76 0.30
N LEU A 137 14.44 5.86 0.13
CA LEU A 137 13.79 7.04 -0.46
C LEU A 137 13.79 8.23 0.51
N ASP A 138 13.67 8.00 1.81
CA ASP A 138 13.76 9.05 2.83
C ASP A 138 15.23 9.46 3.02
N PRO A 139 15.60 10.72 2.73
CA PRO A 139 16.99 11.18 2.94
C PRO A 139 17.42 11.17 4.41
N ALA A 140 16.48 11.30 5.33
CA ALA A 140 16.74 11.34 6.78
C ALA A 140 16.87 9.95 7.39
N ASP A 141 16.20 8.94 6.79
CA ASP A 141 16.23 7.55 7.25
C ASP A 141 16.25 6.58 6.06
N ARG A 142 17.45 6.19 5.64
CA ARG A 142 17.69 5.31 4.49
C ARG A 142 17.21 3.87 4.71
N GLU A 143 16.99 3.46 5.94
CA GLU A 143 16.51 2.11 6.26
C GLU A 143 14.98 2.03 6.25
N ARG A 144 14.33 3.16 6.31
CA ARG A 144 12.87 3.25 6.34
C ARG A 144 12.26 2.84 5.00
N LEU A 145 11.21 2.02 5.06
CA LEU A 145 10.32 1.75 3.94
C LEU A 145 9.31 2.88 3.80
N VAL A 146 9.38 3.60 2.69
CA VAL A 146 8.47 4.71 2.38
C VAL A 146 7.39 4.22 1.44
N LEU A 147 6.13 4.23 1.88
CA LEU A 147 4.99 3.81 1.07
C LEU A 147 4.72 4.80 -0.06
N VAL A 148 4.69 4.29 -1.30
CA VAL A 148 4.61 5.10 -2.53
C VAL A 148 3.31 4.80 -3.28
N PRO A 149 2.43 5.79 -3.48
CA PRO A 149 1.18 5.59 -4.22
C PRO A 149 1.40 5.44 -5.73
N PRO A 150 0.58 4.66 -6.45
CA PRO A 150 0.65 4.49 -7.91
C PRO A 150 0.66 5.79 -8.69
N SER A 151 -0.15 6.78 -8.30
CA SER A 151 -0.20 8.09 -8.94
C SER A 151 1.16 8.81 -9.01
N LEU A 152 2.07 8.44 -8.12
CA LEU A 152 3.42 9.00 -8.11
C LEU A 152 4.30 8.36 -9.19
N TRP A 153 4.11 7.09 -9.53
CA TRP A 153 4.82 6.40 -10.60
C TRP A 153 4.43 6.96 -11.96
N GLU A 154 3.11 7.14 -12.17
CA GLU A 154 2.55 7.76 -13.37
C GLU A 154 3.13 9.17 -13.57
N ALA A 155 3.14 9.98 -12.52
CA ALA A 155 3.70 11.32 -12.54
C ALA A 155 5.23 11.34 -12.79
N ALA A 156 5.95 10.28 -12.47
CA ALA A 156 7.39 10.15 -12.71
C ALA A 156 7.73 9.79 -14.15
N GLY A 157 6.72 9.45 -14.99
CA GLY A 157 6.95 9.06 -16.40
C GLY A 157 7.69 7.72 -16.54
N SER A 158 7.85 6.97 -15.45
CA SER A 158 8.43 5.63 -15.46
C SER A 158 7.37 4.61 -15.92
N ASP A 159 7.80 3.43 -16.43
CA ASP A 159 6.89 2.31 -16.59
C ASP A 159 6.29 2.00 -15.19
N PRO A 160 4.98 2.30 -14.97
CA PRO A 160 4.39 2.22 -13.63
C PRO A 160 4.47 0.81 -13.03
N LEU A 161 4.57 -0.22 -13.88
CA LEU A 161 4.66 -1.60 -13.46
C LEU A 161 6.10 -2.09 -13.22
N ARG A 162 7.12 -1.33 -13.60
CA ARG A 162 8.52 -1.78 -13.50
C ARG A 162 8.94 -2.03 -12.06
N TRP A 163 8.74 -1.06 -11.18
CA TRP A 163 9.11 -1.20 -9.77
C TRP A 163 8.26 -2.25 -9.06
N TRP A 164 6.97 -2.30 -9.41
CA TRP A 164 6.07 -3.31 -8.89
C TRP A 164 6.53 -4.74 -9.24
N ARG A 165 6.85 -4.98 -10.51
CA ARG A 165 7.36 -6.29 -10.96
C ARG A 165 8.64 -6.71 -10.23
N VAL A 166 9.58 -5.79 -10.05
CA VAL A 166 10.82 -6.07 -9.31
C VAL A 166 10.52 -6.38 -7.84
N ALA A 167 9.66 -5.58 -7.22
CA ALA A 167 9.28 -5.78 -5.81
C ALA A 167 8.52 -7.10 -5.59
N MET A 168 7.59 -7.44 -6.49
CA MET A 168 6.86 -8.72 -6.46
C MET A 168 7.78 -9.92 -6.66
N ALA A 169 8.71 -9.86 -7.60
CA ALA A 169 9.68 -10.94 -7.80
C ALA A 169 10.48 -11.22 -6.52
N ARG A 170 10.91 -10.17 -5.81
CA ARG A 170 11.58 -10.32 -4.51
C ARG A 170 10.66 -10.91 -3.44
N LEU A 171 9.41 -10.49 -3.39
CA LEU A 171 8.45 -11.08 -2.44
C LEU A 171 8.26 -12.57 -2.70
N GLU A 172 8.17 -12.98 -3.97
CA GLU A 172 8.07 -14.42 -4.32
C GLU A 172 9.33 -15.20 -3.95
N GLU A 173 10.53 -14.62 -4.08
CA GLU A 173 11.77 -15.23 -3.57
C GLU A 173 11.73 -15.43 -2.05
N MET A 174 11.28 -14.40 -1.30
CA MET A 174 11.14 -14.50 0.16
C MET A 174 10.06 -15.52 0.54
N GLY A 175 8.97 -15.59 -0.20
CA GLY A 175 7.94 -16.62 -0.03
C GLY A 175 8.49 -18.03 -0.25
N ALA A 176 9.28 -18.26 -1.29
CA ALA A 176 9.92 -19.54 -1.56
C ALA A 176 10.91 -19.96 -0.44
N LEU A 177 11.65 -19.00 0.12
CA LEU A 177 12.51 -19.25 1.29
C LEU A 177 11.67 -19.60 2.53
N ALA A 178 10.55 -18.92 2.76
CA ALA A 178 9.62 -19.24 3.84
C ALA A 178 9.06 -20.67 3.69
N VAL A 179 8.65 -21.06 2.48
CA VAL A 179 8.21 -22.45 2.17
C VAL A 179 9.31 -23.45 2.48
N THR A 180 10.55 -23.18 2.09
CA THR A 180 11.69 -24.08 2.36
C THR A 180 11.90 -24.26 3.86
N ARG A 181 11.75 -23.18 4.64
CA ARG A 181 11.83 -23.24 6.10
C ARG A 181 10.72 -24.08 6.71
N LEU A 182 9.47 -23.85 6.28
CA LEU A 182 8.28 -24.56 6.77
C LEU A 182 8.33 -26.07 6.44
N ARG A 183 8.87 -26.44 5.28
CA ARG A 183 9.09 -27.86 4.95
C ARG A 183 10.10 -28.56 5.87
N ARG A 184 11.07 -27.83 6.43
CA ARG A 184 12.05 -28.38 7.39
C ARG A 184 11.49 -28.44 8.81
N ASP A 185 10.63 -27.49 9.17
CA ASP A 185 10.02 -27.38 10.48
C ASP A 185 8.56 -26.88 10.29
N PRO A 186 7.60 -27.80 10.09
CA PRO A 186 6.20 -27.46 9.87
C PRO A 186 5.56 -26.73 11.03
N ASP A 187 6.02 -26.93 12.25
CA ASP A 187 5.50 -26.30 13.47
C ASP A 187 6.16 -24.92 13.73
N ALA A 188 7.14 -24.52 12.91
CA ALA A 188 7.77 -23.23 13.06
C ALA A 188 6.78 -22.09 12.82
N PRO A 189 6.81 -21.04 13.64
CA PRO A 189 5.99 -19.85 13.37
C PRO A 189 6.45 -19.17 12.09
N LEU A 190 5.49 -18.59 11.36
CA LEU A 190 5.77 -17.69 10.27
C LEU A 190 6.49 -16.45 10.82
N ARG A 191 7.67 -16.17 10.31
CA ARG A 191 8.53 -15.04 10.72
C ARG A 191 8.96 -14.23 9.50
N PRO A 192 9.38 -12.98 9.67
CA PRO A 192 9.94 -12.19 8.59
C PRO A 192 11.05 -12.93 7.83
N MET A 193 11.09 -12.72 6.53
CA MET A 193 12.13 -13.18 5.62
C MET A 193 12.67 -11.98 4.85
N GLY A 194 13.95 -11.67 5.05
CA GLY A 194 14.52 -10.44 4.50
C GLY A 194 13.75 -9.20 4.93
N ASP A 195 13.27 -8.42 3.96
CA ASP A 195 12.48 -7.20 4.19
C ASP A 195 10.96 -7.45 4.29
N ALA A 196 10.51 -8.69 4.05
CA ALA A 196 9.09 -9.04 4.12
C ALA A 196 8.71 -9.53 5.51
N ASP A 197 7.80 -8.84 6.19
CA ASP A 197 7.21 -9.29 7.45
C ASP A 197 6.18 -10.42 7.24
N ALA A 198 5.66 -11.01 8.32
CA ALA A 198 4.76 -12.15 8.24
C ALA A 198 3.43 -11.82 7.53
N VAL A 199 2.94 -10.57 7.63
CA VAL A 199 1.75 -10.12 6.90
C VAL A 199 2.06 -9.98 5.42
N THR A 200 3.16 -9.33 5.08
CA THR A 200 3.61 -9.14 3.70
C THR A 200 3.88 -10.47 2.99
N LEU A 201 4.44 -11.44 3.70
CA LEU A 201 4.69 -12.79 3.15
C LEU A 201 3.41 -13.50 2.67
N LEU A 202 2.24 -13.22 3.28
CA LEU A 202 0.96 -13.72 2.79
C LEU A 202 0.59 -13.15 1.38
N GLY A 203 1.25 -12.10 0.93
CA GLY A 203 1.17 -11.60 -0.44
C GLY A 203 1.85 -12.53 -1.45
N SER A 204 2.81 -13.38 -1.05
CA SER A 204 3.46 -14.33 -1.95
C SER A 204 2.52 -15.49 -2.30
N ARG A 205 2.31 -15.67 -3.60
CA ARG A 205 1.51 -16.79 -4.12
C ARG A 205 2.18 -18.14 -3.84
N ALA A 206 3.52 -18.19 -3.91
CA ALA A 206 4.28 -19.41 -3.62
C ALA A 206 4.06 -19.87 -2.17
N LEU A 207 4.07 -18.94 -1.21
CA LEU A 207 3.79 -19.28 0.18
C LEU A 207 2.34 -19.71 0.37
N ARG A 208 1.37 -18.94 -0.14
CA ARG A 208 -0.06 -19.28 -0.01
C ARG A 208 -0.36 -20.66 -0.60
N ALA A 209 0.14 -20.94 -1.80
CA ALA A 209 -0.06 -22.23 -2.45
C ALA A 209 0.52 -23.38 -1.62
N ALA A 210 1.68 -23.20 -1.01
CA ALA A 210 2.30 -24.23 -0.16
C ALA A 210 1.50 -24.46 1.12
N LEU A 211 1.02 -23.42 1.79
CA LEU A 211 0.16 -23.51 2.96
C LEU A 211 -1.16 -24.24 2.65
N ALA A 212 -1.82 -23.81 1.59
CA ALA A 212 -3.08 -24.42 1.16
C ALA A 212 -2.91 -25.89 0.78
N ALA A 213 -1.83 -26.24 0.08
CA ALA A 213 -1.56 -27.62 -0.33
C ALA A 213 -1.31 -28.57 0.87
N ALA A 214 -0.69 -28.05 1.93
CA ALA A 214 -0.45 -28.83 3.15
C ALA A 214 -1.74 -29.20 3.89
N GLU A 215 -2.80 -28.38 3.75
CA GLU A 215 -4.09 -28.51 4.46
C GLU A 215 -5.27 -28.83 3.50
N GLY A 216 -4.99 -29.53 2.40
CA GLY A 216 -6.04 -29.97 1.48
C GLY A 216 -6.69 -28.88 0.64
N GLY A 217 -6.04 -27.76 0.43
CA GLY A 217 -6.48 -26.65 -0.42
C GLY A 217 -6.78 -25.34 0.30
N MET A 218 -6.92 -25.37 1.63
CA MET A 218 -7.18 -24.18 2.44
C MET A 218 -6.56 -24.34 3.84
N ALA A 219 -5.69 -23.42 4.20
CA ALA A 219 -5.08 -23.36 5.53
C ALA A 219 -5.73 -22.30 6.41
N ALA A 220 -5.89 -22.62 7.69
CA ALA A 220 -6.29 -21.65 8.70
C ALA A 220 -5.05 -21.16 9.46
N VAL A 221 -4.79 -19.85 9.40
CA VAL A 221 -3.58 -19.24 9.97
C VAL A 221 -3.94 -18.05 10.87
N ALA A 222 -3.09 -17.75 11.85
CA ALA A 222 -3.21 -16.55 12.68
C ALA A 222 -1.94 -15.72 12.54
N VAL A 223 -2.09 -14.45 12.13
CA VAL A 223 -0.99 -13.49 12.02
C VAL A 223 -1.35 -12.21 12.78
N PRO A 224 -1.43 -12.27 14.12
CA PRO A 224 -1.84 -11.12 14.94
C PRO A 224 -0.77 -10.03 15.04
N MET A 225 0.48 -10.36 14.66
CA MET A 225 1.61 -9.43 14.66
C MET A 225 2.33 -9.50 13.33
N ARG A 226 2.83 -8.36 12.84
CA ARG A 226 3.61 -8.30 11.60
C ARG A 226 4.90 -9.13 11.66
N ARG A 227 5.45 -9.32 12.85
CA ARG A 227 6.71 -10.08 13.06
C ARG A 227 6.48 -11.56 13.30
N ARG A 228 5.24 -12.03 13.51
CA ARG A 228 4.99 -13.42 13.86
C ARG A 228 3.58 -13.89 13.52
N GLY A 229 3.49 -15.05 12.91
CA GLY A 229 2.25 -15.77 12.65
C GLY A 229 2.35 -17.24 13.02
N TRP A 230 1.20 -17.91 13.14
CA TRP A 230 1.04 -19.33 13.43
C TRP A 230 0.23 -19.98 12.33
N LEU A 231 0.68 -21.14 11.85
CA LEU A 231 0.18 -21.79 10.65
C LEU A 231 -0.84 -22.89 10.92
N HIS A 232 -0.93 -23.35 12.17
CA HIS A 232 -1.86 -24.39 12.59
C HIS A 232 -2.74 -23.85 13.71
N LEU A 233 -4.02 -23.57 13.41
CA LEU A 233 -4.97 -23.08 14.42
C LEU A 233 -5.35 -24.14 15.45
N SER A 234 -5.20 -25.42 15.16
CA SER A 234 -5.43 -26.50 16.14
C SER A 234 -4.56 -26.39 17.39
N MET A 235 -3.48 -25.62 17.33
CA MET A 235 -2.56 -25.34 18.45
C MET A 235 -2.88 -24.00 19.15
N LEU A 236 -3.86 -23.23 18.68
CA LEU A 236 -4.15 -21.90 19.19
C LEU A 236 -5.49 -21.86 19.92
N ASP A 237 -5.48 -21.29 21.12
CA ASP A 237 -6.71 -20.80 21.75
C ASP A 237 -7.36 -19.76 20.82
N PRO A 238 -8.66 -19.88 20.46
CA PRO A 238 -9.36 -18.92 19.62
C PRO A 238 -9.29 -17.48 20.12
N ALA A 239 -9.14 -17.28 21.42
CA ALA A 239 -8.95 -15.98 22.04
C ALA A 239 -7.53 -15.42 21.85
N PHE A 240 -6.58 -16.25 21.40
CA PHE A 240 -5.16 -15.85 21.32
C PHE A 240 -4.92 -14.75 20.27
N ALA A 241 -5.43 -14.91 19.05
CA ALA A 241 -5.18 -13.95 17.99
C ALA A 241 -5.71 -12.53 18.32
N PRO A 242 -6.95 -12.36 18.80
CA PRO A 242 -7.44 -11.07 19.28
C PRO A 242 -6.61 -10.50 20.42
N ALA A 243 -6.31 -11.32 21.45
CA ALA A 243 -5.55 -10.87 22.61
C ALA A 243 -4.12 -10.48 22.25
N ALA A 244 -3.46 -11.24 21.38
CA ALA A 244 -2.12 -10.91 20.89
C ALA A 244 -2.10 -9.65 20.05
N ALA A 245 -3.11 -9.45 19.18
CA ALA A 245 -3.24 -8.22 18.39
C ALA A 245 -3.47 -7.01 19.30
N GLU A 246 -4.32 -7.13 20.32
CA GLU A 246 -4.62 -6.05 21.26
C GLU A 246 -3.42 -5.68 22.13
N ALA A 247 -2.65 -6.69 22.58
CA ALA A 247 -1.43 -6.48 23.36
C ALA A 247 -0.25 -5.94 22.57
N THR A 248 -0.32 -5.97 21.22
CA THR A 248 0.75 -5.54 20.33
C THR A 248 0.59 -4.05 20.02
N GLU A 249 1.71 -3.32 19.91
CA GLU A 249 1.69 -1.92 19.46
C GLU A 249 0.97 -1.79 18.11
N ALA A 250 0.17 -0.74 17.96
CA ALA A 250 -0.72 -0.56 16.81
C ALA A 250 0.01 -0.66 15.45
N VAL A 251 1.26 -0.19 15.37
CA VAL A 251 2.08 -0.24 14.14
C VAL A 251 2.60 -1.65 13.81
N GLU A 252 2.70 -2.52 14.81
CA GLU A 252 3.15 -3.91 14.67
C GLU A 252 2.00 -4.91 14.61
N ARG A 253 0.76 -4.44 14.68
CA ARG A 253 -0.42 -5.30 14.57
C ARG A 253 -0.50 -5.92 13.18
N GLY A 254 -0.87 -7.19 13.15
CA GLY A 254 -1.32 -7.89 11.96
C GLY A 254 -2.85 -7.97 11.95
N PHE A 255 -3.38 -9.16 11.74
CA PHE A 255 -4.82 -9.41 11.73
C PHE A 255 -5.33 -9.74 13.14
N ALA A 256 -6.37 -9.06 13.58
CA ALA A 256 -7.02 -9.34 14.85
C ALA A 256 -7.85 -10.64 14.84
N ARG A 257 -8.03 -11.26 13.68
CA ARG A 257 -8.81 -12.49 13.49
C ARG A 257 -7.98 -13.52 12.72
N PRO A 258 -8.26 -14.81 12.90
CA PRO A 258 -7.68 -15.85 12.06
C PRO A 258 -8.02 -15.62 10.58
N LEU A 259 -7.17 -16.15 9.72
CA LEU A 259 -7.27 -16.05 8.27
C LEU A 259 -7.52 -17.44 7.66
N LEU A 260 -8.32 -17.47 6.63
CA LEU A 260 -8.41 -18.58 5.69
C LEU A 260 -7.57 -18.26 4.46
N VAL A 261 -6.61 -19.11 4.17
CA VAL A 261 -5.63 -18.90 3.09
C VAL A 261 -5.75 -20.03 2.07
N THR A 262 -6.07 -19.67 0.82
CA THR A 262 -5.95 -20.54 -0.35
C THR A 262 -4.77 -20.08 -1.21
N ALA A 263 -4.49 -20.75 -2.32
CA ALA A 263 -3.43 -20.29 -3.24
C ALA A 263 -3.67 -18.87 -3.77
N ASP A 264 -4.92 -18.46 -3.92
CA ASP A 264 -5.29 -17.19 -4.55
C ASP A 264 -5.96 -16.20 -3.58
N GLU A 265 -6.31 -16.62 -2.35
CA GLU A 265 -7.15 -15.85 -1.44
C GLU A 265 -6.57 -15.76 -0.03
N VAL A 266 -6.77 -14.60 0.61
CA VAL A 266 -6.56 -14.36 2.04
C VAL A 266 -7.82 -13.69 2.58
N ALA A 267 -8.65 -14.44 3.31
CA ALA A 267 -9.90 -13.95 3.87
C ALA A 267 -9.87 -14.00 5.40
N LEU A 268 -10.57 -13.07 6.06
CA LEU A 268 -10.81 -13.16 7.48
C LEU A 268 -11.76 -14.33 7.76
N ALA A 269 -11.43 -15.18 8.70
CA ALA A 269 -12.35 -16.20 9.17
C ALA A 269 -13.61 -15.56 9.73
N GLY A 270 -14.78 -16.14 9.44
CA GLY A 270 -16.10 -15.61 9.78
C GLY A 270 -16.28 -15.29 11.27
N GLY A 271 -17.24 -14.40 11.60
CA GLY A 271 -17.42 -13.80 12.90
C GLY A 271 -18.11 -14.67 13.95
N GLY A 272 -18.15 -15.99 13.80
CA GLY A 272 -18.65 -16.92 14.82
C GLY A 272 -17.68 -17.01 16.00
N ALA A 273 -18.20 -17.11 17.23
CA ALA A 273 -17.38 -17.41 18.39
C ALA A 273 -16.72 -18.79 18.17
N TRP A 274 -15.43 -18.78 17.91
CA TRP A 274 -14.64 -19.99 17.89
C TRP A 274 -14.64 -20.56 19.32
N THR A 275 -15.40 -21.61 19.55
CA THR A 275 -15.31 -22.29 20.83
C THR A 275 -14.06 -23.15 20.85
N ARG A 276 -13.41 -23.25 22.00
CA ARG A 276 -12.26 -24.14 22.22
C ARG A 276 -12.51 -25.55 21.68
N GLU A 277 -13.72 -26.03 21.85
CA GLU A 277 -14.19 -27.33 21.38
C GLU A 277 -14.27 -27.43 19.86
N ALA A 278 -14.77 -26.39 19.17
CA ALA A 278 -14.85 -26.36 17.72
C ALA A 278 -13.45 -26.38 17.06
N VAL A 279 -12.46 -25.74 17.69
CA VAL A 279 -11.06 -25.74 17.23
C VAL A 279 -10.39 -27.08 17.52
N LEU A 280 -10.58 -27.67 18.71
CA LEU A 280 -9.99 -28.96 19.08
C LEU A 280 -10.59 -30.13 18.28
N ASP A 281 -11.87 -30.05 17.93
CA ASP A 281 -12.55 -31.07 17.13
C ASP A 281 -12.36 -30.90 15.61
N GLY A 282 -11.62 -29.88 15.17
CA GLY A 282 -11.49 -29.54 13.73
C GLY A 282 -12.82 -29.16 13.08
N ARG A 283 -13.85 -28.87 13.87
CA ARG A 283 -15.17 -28.46 13.40
C ARG A 283 -15.24 -26.95 13.37
N LEU A 284 -15.08 -26.41 12.19
CA LEU A 284 -15.43 -25.01 11.98
C LEU A 284 -16.96 -24.85 12.05
N PRO A 285 -17.50 -23.79 12.68
CA PRO A 285 -18.94 -23.54 12.69
C PRO A 285 -19.48 -23.58 11.25
N ALA A 286 -20.43 -24.42 10.96
CA ALA A 286 -20.94 -24.71 9.60
C ALA A 286 -21.56 -23.50 8.86
N GLY A 287 -21.69 -22.34 9.54
CA GLY A 287 -22.21 -21.10 8.95
C GLY A 287 -21.16 -20.09 8.51
N ASP A 288 -19.91 -20.21 8.99
CA ASP A 288 -18.91 -19.12 8.88
C ASP A 288 -17.84 -19.36 7.81
N LEU A 289 -17.86 -20.52 7.16
CA LEU A 289 -16.91 -20.92 6.13
C LEU A 289 -17.49 -20.95 4.71
N ALA A 290 -18.71 -20.47 4.52
CA ALA A 290 -19.18 -20.25 3.15
C ALA A 290 -18.26 -19.19 2.52
N PRO A 291 -17.49 -19.52 1.46
CA PRO A 291 -16.72 -18.51 0.77
C PRO A 291 -17.70 -17.47 0.26
N VAL A 292 -17.56 -16.23 0.74
CA VAL A 292 -18.25 -15.09 0.18
C VAL A 292 -17.71 -14.95 -1.23
N GLY A 293 -18.49 -15.42 -2.22
CA GLY A 293 -18.15 -15.16 -3.61
C GLY A 293 -17.95 -16.37 -4.52
N ARG A 294 -18.89 -17.33 -4.57
CA ARG A 294 -19.12 -18.00 -5.84
C ARG A 294 -20.12 -17.16 -6.64
N HIS A 295 -19.64 -16.16 -7.35
CA HIS A 295 -20.37 -15.64 -8.49
C HIS A 295 -20.39 -16.76 -9.54
N ARG A 296 -21.53 -17.45 -9.63
CA ARG A 296 -21.91 -18.16 -10.85
C ARG A 296 -22.31 -17.09 -11.86
N GLY A 297 -21.47 -16.85 -12.86
CA GLY A 297 -21.84 -16.27 -14.14
C GLY A 297 -21.94 -17.37 -15.15
#